data_ad98ca78723729f8c28e98cf326e6507
#
_entry.id   ad98ca78723729f8c28e98cf326e6507
#
_cell.length_a   1.000
_cell.length_b   1.000
_cell.length_c   1.000
_cell.angle_alpha   90.00
_cell.angle_beta   90.00
_cell.angle_gamma   90.00
#
_symmetry.space_group_name_H-M   'P 1'
#
loop_
_entity.id
_entity.type
_entity.pdbx_description
1 polymer ?
#
loop_
_entity_poly.entity_id
_entity_poly.type
_entity_poly.pdbx_seq_one_letter_code
_entity_poly.pdbx_strand_id
1 'polypeptide(L)'
;IKGKVRSPIAEWITWLNNQQADVISIDVPSGLNADTGHFDGVVKADITVTMGYEKTGLFFHPGKNQCGEIITADIGFPTMEKPLSGIHWNLYDEEFAKQLLVPPPKNSYKHNQGKVLVIAGSTGMTGAALLTGLSALKCGAGLVKCCIPESLNPIFESAFMEGISVLCADNDSGVLGL
;
A
#
# COMPACT_ATOMS: atom_id res chain seq x y z
N ILE A 1 8.44 18.24 13.00
CA ILE A 1 8.01 19.65 13.25
C ILE A 1 6.51 19.71 13.03
N LYS A 2 5.77 20.29 13.95
CA LYS A 2 4.33 20.56 13.79
C LYS A 2 4.16 22.04 13.42
N GLY A 3 3.61 22.32 12.23
CA GLY A 3 3.36 23.66 11.74
C GLY A 3 4.45 24.22 10.83
N LYS A 4 4.39 25.54 10.59
CA LYS A 4 5.23 26.25 9.64
C LYS A 4 6.67 26.40 10.14
N VAL A 5 7.64 26.11 9.26
CA VAL A 5 9.06 26.37 9.54
C VAL A 5 9.29 27.90 9.55
N ARG A 6 9.96 28.39 10.60
CA ARG A 6 10.20 29.83 10.80
C ARG A 6 11.63 30.21 10.43
N SER A 7 11.84 31.49 10.09
CA SER A 7 13.17 32.07 9.96
C SER A 7 13.96 31.96 11.28
N PRO A 8 15.28 31.69 11.25
CA PRO A 8 16.13 31.61 10.05
C PRO A 8 16.15 30.22 9.38
N ILE A 9 15.50 29.18 9.97
CA ILE A 9 15.58 27.78 9.48
C ILE A 9 14.96 27.67 8.08
N ALA A 10 13.88 28.35 7.79
CA ALA A 10 13.25 28.36 6.47
C ALA A 10 14.20 28.86 5.37
N GLU A 11 15.01 29.87 5.68
CA GLU A 11 16.01 30.42 4.76
C GLU A 11 17.16 29.42 4.54
N TRP A 12 17.60 28.76 5.59
CA TRP A 12 18.64 27.73 5.50
C TRP A 12 18.19 26.51 4.69
N ILE A 13 16.95 26.06 4.87
CA ILE A 13 16.36 25.00 4.05
C ILE A 13 16.35 25.39 2.57
N THR A 14 15.91 26.60 2.27
CA THR A 14 15.90 27.13 0.89
C THR A 14 17.30 27.22 0.32
N TRP A 15 18.26 27.72 1.10
CA TRP A 15 19.66 27.81 0.69
C TRP A 15 20.24 26.41 0.42
N LEU A 16 20.05 25.45 1.35
CA LEU A 16 20.56 24.09 1.23
C LEU A 16 20.00 23.38 -0.02
N ASN A 17 18.69 23.49 -0.23
CA ASN A 17 18.02 22.86 -1.38
C ASN A 17 18.46 23.40 -2.75
N ASN A 18 19.16 24.55 -2.77
CA ASN A 18 19.73 25.14 -3.98
C ASN A 18 21.21 24.80 -4.18
N GLN A 19 21.83 24.03 -3.29
CA GLN A 19 23.22 23.58 -3.45
C GLN A 19 23.31 22.36 -4.36
N GLN A 20 24.46 22.21 -5.03
CA GLN A 20 24.79 21.00 -5.81
C GLN A 20 25.65 20.06 -4.94
N ALA A 21 25.11 19.61 -3.84
CA ALA A 21 25.79 18.73 -2.91
C ALA A 21 24.85 17.59 -2.48
N ASP A 22 25.41 16.43 -2.25
CA ASP A 22 24.64 15.31 -1.66
C ASP A 22 24.23 15.66 -0.23
N VAL A 23 22.95 15.51 0.07
CA VAL A 23 22.36 15.87 1.36
C VAL A 23 21.99 14.60 2.12
N ILE A 24 22.61 14.40 3.27
CA ILE A 24 22.30 13.30 4.19
C ILE A 24 21.55 13.89 5.38
N SER A 25 20.29 13.48 5.54
CA SER A 25 19.49 13.82 6.71
C SER A 25 19.66 12.82 7.83
N ILE A 26 19.83 13.32 9.04
CA ILE A 26 19.91 12.51 10.25
C ILE A 26 18.53 12.46 10.89
N ASP A 27 18.03 11.26 11.09
CA ASP A 27 16.73 10.90 11.66
C ASP A 27 15.53 11.26 10.77
N VAL A 28 15.28 12.54 10.53
CA VAL A 28 14.18 13.04 9.69
C VAL A 28 14.62 14.31 8.97
N PRO A 29 14.36 14.49 7.67
CA PRO A 29 14.66 15.75 6.99
C PRO A 29 14.07 16.96 7.72
N SER A 30 14.90 17.97 7.95
CA SER A 30 14.46 19.17 8.65
C SER A 30 13.27 19.83 7.95
N GLY A 31 12.20 20.07 8.70
CA GLY A 31 10.92 20.57 8.18
C GLY A 31 9.85 19.52 7.98
N LEU A 32 10.20 18.25 7.88
CA LEU A 32 9.24 17.17 7.72
C LEU A 32 8.53 16.83 9.06
N ASN A 33 7.24 16.56 9.00
CA ASN A 33 6.51 15.98 10.11
C ASN A 33 6.71 14.46 10.12
N ALA A 34 7.35 13.94 11.17
CA ALA A 34 7.71 12.52 11.30
C ALA A 34 6.50 11.57 11.39
N ASP A 35 5.33 12.07 11.78
CA ASP A 35 4.13 11.25 11.92
C ASP A 35 3.31 11.20 10.63
N THR A 36 3.23 12.32 9.90
CA THR A 36 2.27 12.49 8.79
C THR A 36 2.91 12.65 7.42
N GLY A 37 4.20 12.94 7.34
CA GLY A 37 4.87 13.26 6.08
C GLY A 37 4.52 14.62 5.48
N HIS A 38 3.73 15.45 6.18
CA HIS A 38 3.43 16.81 5.73
C HIS A 38 4.56 17.81 6.04
N PHE A 39 4.68 18.85 5.23
CA PHE A 39 5.64 19.92 5.43
C PHE A 39 5.18 21.24 4.77
N ASP A 40 5.75 22.35 5.25
CA ASP A 40 5.58 23.70 4.66
C ASP A 40 6.96 24.33 4.34
N GLY A 41 7.91 23.50 4.02
CA GLY A 41 9.33 23.78 3.78
C GLY A 41 10.13 22.67 4.40
N VAL A 42 10.91 21.95 3.59
CA VAL A 42 11.61 20.75 3.99
C VAL A 42 12.94 20.63 3.25
N VAL A 43 13.94 20.10 3.90
CA VAL A 43 15.20 19.70 3.27
C VAL A 43 14.94 18.53 2.32
N LYS A 44 15.42 18.65 1.08
CA LYS A 44 15.45 17.53 0.13
C LYS A 44 16.71 16.73 0.41
N ALA A 45 16.54 15.54 0.94
CA ALA A 45 17.65 14.63 1.21
C ALA A 45 17.83 13.62 0.07
N ASP A 46 19.07 13.27 -0.23
CA ASP A 46 19.41 12.13 -1.08
C ASP A 46 19.41 10.83 -0.29
N ILE A 47 19.77 10.92 1.00
CA ILE A 47 19.73 9.81 1.95
C ILE A 47 19.18 10.32 3.28
N THR A 48 18.30 9.54 3.89
CA THR A 48 17.85 9.76 5.28
C THR A 48 18.27 8.59 6.14
N VAL A 49 19.16 8.82 7.11
CA VAL A 49 19.56 7.82 8.11
C VAL A 49 18.67 7.99 9.33
N THR A 50 17.58 7.22 9.40
CA THR A 50 16.66 7.24 10.53
C THR A 50 17.16 6.38 11.68
N MET A 51 16.94 6.80 12.92
CA MET A 51 17.52 6.17 14.12
C MET A 51 16.54 5.23 14.79
N GLY A 52 16.96 4.00 15.01
CA GLY A 52 16.26 2.96 15.76
C GLY A 52 15.01 2.44 15.04
N TYR A 53 13.95 3.24 15.01
CA TYR A 53 12.70 2.86 14.37
C TYR A 53 12.34 3.81 13.23
N GLU A 54 11.75 3.27 12.19
CA GLU A 54 11.20 4.04 11.07
C GLU A 54 10.03 4.90 11.51
N LYS A 55 9.95 6.11 10.96
CA LYS A 55 8.88 7.06 11.24
C LYS A 55 7.88 7.04 10.08
N THR A 56 6.60 6.97 10.37
CA THR A 56 5.53 6.88 9.35
C THR A 56 5.61 7.99 8.31
N GLY A 57 5.96 9.19 8.73
CA GLY A 57 6.09 10.35 7.85
C GLY A 57 7.18 10.25 6.78
N LEU A 58 8.16 9.34 6.94
CA LEU A 58 9.17 9.08 5.92
C LEU A 58 8.60 8.27 4.73
N PHE A 59 7.50 7.56 4.94
CA PHE A 59 6.90 6.66 3.95
C PHE A 59 5.62 7.22 3.32
N PHE A 60 5.05 8.31 3.88
CA PHE A 60 3.85 8.93 3.33
C PHE A 60 4.17 10.10 2.42
N HIS A 61 3.44 10.17 1.31
CA HIS A 61 3.48 11.34 0.44
C HIS A 61 2.78 12.54 1.08
N PRO A 62 3.29 13.76 0.86
CA PRO A 62 4.40 14.11 -0.03
C PRO A 62 5.81 13.93 0.58
N GLY A 63 5.93 13.64 1.87
CA GLY A 63 7.18 13.57 2.63
C GLY A 63 8.18 12.57 2.06
N LYS A 64 7.71 11.39 1.64
CA LYS A 64 8.55 10.34 1.05
C LYS A 64 9.45 10.86 -0.07
N ASN A 65 8.94 11.77 -0.91
CA ASN A 65 9.70 12.34 -2.03
C ASN A 65 10.87 13.25 -1.60
N GLN A 66 10.94 13.59 -0.32
CA GLN A 66 11.99 14.47 0.23
C GLN A 66 13.02 13.71 1.06
N CYS A 67 12.84 12.39 1.22
CA CYS A 67 13.69 11.58 2.10
C CYS A 67 14.83 10.86 1.39
N GLY A 68 14.79 10.76 0.05
CA GLY A 68 15.73 9.95 -0.71
C GLY A 68 15.72 8.48 -0.32
N GLU A 69 16.88 7.84 -0.30
CA GLU A 69 17.05 6.49 0.24
C GLU A 69 16.93 6.53 1.77
N ILE A 70 16.12 5.63 2.34
CA ILE A 70 15.91 5.56 3.78
C ILE A 70 16.72 4.39 4.34
N ILE A 71 17.62 4.68 5.27
CA ILE A 71 18.47 3.70 5.95
C ILE A 71 18.14 3.75 7.43
N THR A 72 17.76 2.63 8.02
CA THR A 72 17.50 2.54 9.46
C THR A 72 18.79 2.16 10.19
N ALA A 73 19.29 3.05 11.03
CA ALA A 73 20.45 2.81 11.86
C ALA A 73 20.07 2.18 13.19
N ASP A 74 20.65 1.03 13.51
CA ASP A 74 20.54 0.45 14.85
C ASP A 74 21.34 1.28 15.85
N ILE A 75 20.66 1.79 16.85
CA ILE A 75 21.26 2.59 17.94
C ILE A 75 21.15 1.88 19.31
N GLY A 76 20.90 0.56 19.29
CA GLY A 76 20.83 -0.26 20.50
C GLY A 76 19.49 -0.17 21.23
N PHE A 77 18.40 0.14 20.54
CA PHE A 77 17.07 0.01 21.14
C PHE A 77 16.73 -1.45 21.39
N PRO A 78 16.03 -1.77 22.49
CA PRO A 78 15.57 -3.13 22.73
C PRO A 78 14.68 -3.61 21.60
N THR A 79 14.91 -4.85 21.15
CA THR A 79 14.01 -5.51 20.21
C THR A 79 12.63 -5.64 20.84
N MET A 80 11.62 -5.08 20.20
CA MET A 80 10.25 -5.17 20.70
C MET A 80 9.63 -6.50 20.31
N GLU A 81 9.44 -7.37 21.27
CA GLU A 81 8.76 -8.68 21.07
C GLU A 81 7.26 -8.52 20.74
N LYS A 82 6.67 -7.38 21.08
CA LYS A 82 5.26 -7.09 20.83
C LYS A 82 5.09 -5.67 20.29
N PRO A 83 4.19 -5.47 19.34
CA PRO A 83 3.84 -4.12 18.89
C PRO A 83 3.41 -3.25 20.07
N LEU A 84 3.86 -2.01 20.10
CA LEU A 84 3.35 -1.04 21.09
C LEU A 84 1.84 -0.86 20.88
N SER A 85 1.10 -0.81 21.97
CA SER A 85 -0.33 -0.49 21.91
C SER A 85 -0.51 0.88 21.23
N GLY A 86 -1.33 0.94 20.18
CA GLY A 86 -1.58 2.15 19.42
C GLY A 86 -0.77 2.29 18.12
N ILE A 87 0.13 1.36 17.78
CA ILE A 87 0.73 1.30 16.44
C ILE A 87 -0.30 0.70 15.48
N HIS A 88 -0.63 1.46 14.44
CA HIS A 88 -1.62 1.07 13.43
C HIS A 88 -1.01 0.84 12.04
N TRP A 89 0.31 1.01 11.90
CA TRP A 89 1.01 0.93 10.62
C TRP A 89 2.09 -0.13 10.67
N ASN A 90 2.15 -0.94 9.62
CA ASN A 90 3.20 -1.93 9.42
C ASN A 90 3.82 -1.69 8.05
N LEU A 91 5.13 -1.67 7.98
CA LEU A 91 5.86 -1.69 6.72
C LEU A 91 6.11 -3.16 6.35
N TYR A 92 5.58 -3.57 5.21
CA TYR A 92 5.82 -4.89 4.67
C TYR A 92 6.88 -4.80 3.59
N ASP A 93 7.99 -5.46 3.81
CA ASP A 93 9.09 -5.57 2.86
C ASP A 93 8.97 -6.85 2.01
N GLU A 94 9.93 -7.03 1.09
CA GLU A 94 9.98 -8.21 0.22
C GLU A 94 10.16 -9.50 1.01
N GLU A 95 10.92 -9.48 2.10
CA GLU A 95 11.17 -10.64 2.96
C GLU A 95 9.88 -11.11 3.65
N PHE A 96 9.11 -10.19 4.20
CA PHE A 96 7.80 -10.48 4.76
C PHE A 96 6.82 -11.00 3.69
N ALA A 97 6.82 -10.40 2.51
CA ALA A 97 5.96 -10.85 1.42
C ALA A 97 6.28 -12.29 0.99
N LYS A 98 7.56 -12.67 0.93
CA LYS A 98 7.99 -14.05 0.64
C LYS A 98 7.48 -15.07 1.66
N GLN A 99 7.43 -14.70 2.94
CA GLN A 99 6.91 -15.56 3.99
C GLN A 99 5.40 -15.82 3.86
N LEU A 100 4.65 -14.88 3.29
CA LEU A 100 3.21 -15.04 3.04
C LEU A 100 2.93 -15.89 1.80
N LEU A 101 3.83 -15.91 0.82
CA LEU A 101 3.67 -16.64 -0.43
C LEU A 101 4.18 -18.09 -0.28
N VAL A 102 3.43 -18.89 0.47
CA VAL A 102 3.76 -20.31 0.66
C VAL A 102 3.36 -21.10 -0.60
N PRO A 103 4.30 -21.77 -1.28
CA PRO A 103 3.95 -22.62 -2.42
C PRO A 103 2.97 -23.70 -2.02
N PRO A 104 1.93 -23.98 -2.84
CA PRO A 104 0.97 -25.01 -2.53
C PRO A 104 1.63 -26.39 -2.49
N PRO A 105 1.20 -27.30 -1.59
CA PRO A 105 1.67 -28.68 -1.57
C PRO A 105 1.46 -29.37 -2.92
N LYS A 106 2.34 -30.31 -3.29
CA LYS A 106 2.28 -31.01 -4.59
C LYS A 106 0.97 -31.77 -4.84
N ASN A 107 0.26 -32.15 -3.79
CA ASN A 107 -1.04 -32.82 -3.84
C ASN A 107 -2.22 -31.84 -3.68
N SER A 108 -1.99 -30.57 -3.83
CA SER A 108 -3.03 -29.54 -3.76
C SER A 108 -4.02 -29.65 -4.91
N TYR A 109 -5.28 -29.36 -4.62
CA TYR A 109 -6.35 -29.27 -5.59
C TYR A 109 -7.24 -28.05 -5.29
N LYS A 110 -8.04 -27.64 -6.25
CA LYS A 110 -8.81 -26.38 -6.22
C LYS A 110 -9.62 -26.10 -4.93
N HIS A 111 -10.09 -27.13 -4.25
CA HIS A 111 -10.94 -26.94 -3.06
C HIS A 111 -10.15 -26.73 -1.76
N ASN A 112 -8.86 -27.05 -1.72
CA ASN A 112 -8.01 -26.84 -0.54
C ASN A 112 -7.08 -25.63 -0.66
N GLN A 113 -7.13 -24.91 -1.80
CA GLN A 113 -6.36 -23.68 -2.02
C GLN A 113 -7.17 -22.40 -1.75
N GLY A 114 -8.21 -22.51 -0.95
CA GLY A 114 -9.04 -21.35 -0.60
C GLY A 114 -10.11 -21.02 -1.64
N LYS A 115 -11.13 -20.32 -1.18
CA LYS A 115 -12.25 -19.83 -1.99
C LYS A 115 -12.38 -18.34 -1.78
N VAL A 116 -12.46 -17.59 -2.87
CA VAL A 116 -12.64 -16.13 -2.84
C VAL A 116 -14.01 -15.79 -3.40
N LEU A 117 -14.74 -14.93 -2.71
CA LEU A 117 -15.95 -14.29 -3.21
C LEU A 117 -15.64 -12.81 -3.47
N VAL A 118 -15.83 -12.40 -4.70
CA VAL A 118 -15.76 -11.01 -5.13
C VAL A 118 -17.18 -10.50 -5.30
N ILE A 119 -17.56 -9.44 -4.60
CA ILE A 119 -18.84 -8.76 -4.76
C ILE A 119 -18.54 -7.41 -5.39
N ALA A 120 -18.77 -7.27 -6.67
CA ALA A 120 -18.36 -6.08 -7.42
C ALA A 120 -19.01 -6.04 -8.80
N GLY A 121 -18.83 -4.92 -9.47
CA GLY A 121 -19.31 -4.68 -10.83
C GLY A 121 -20.51 -3.75 -10.83
N SER A 122 -20.47 -2.87 -11.81
CA SER A 122 -21.60 -2.03 -12.21
C SER A 122 -21.44 -1.68 -13.67
N THR A 123 -22.50 -1.20 -14.29
CA THR A 123 -22.42 -0.69 -15.67
C THR A 123 -21.31 0.36 -15.78
N GLY A 124 -20.41 0.18 -16.73
CA GLY A 124 -19.21 1.02 -16.93
C GLY A 124 -18.01 0.67 -16.05
N MET A 125 -18.14 -0.21 -15.03
CA MET A 125 -17.05 -0.62 -14.12
C MET A 125 -16.89 -2.15 -14.04
N THR A 126 -17.25 -2.86 -15.07
CA THR A 126 -17.13 -4.32 -15.15
C THR A 126 -15.67 -4.79 -15.08
N GLY A 127 -14.75 -4.00 -15.64
CA GLY A 127 -13.32 -4.33 -15.66
C GLY A 127 -12.70 -4.47 -14.28
N ALA A 128 -13.11 -3.66 -13.29
CA ALA A 128 -12.57 -3.75 -11.94
C ALA A 128 -12.90 -5.10 -11.27
N ALA A 129 -14.13 -5.58 -11.44
CA ALA A 129 -14.55 -6.87 -10.92
C ALA A 129 -13.82 -8.04 -11.61
N LEU A 130 -13.66 -7.97 -12.95
CA LEU A 130 -12.91 -8.95 -13.72
C LEU A 130 -11.44 -9.00 -13.30
N LEU A 131 -10.77 -7.85 -13.19
CA LEU A 131 -9.38 -7.77 -12.75
C LEU A 131 -9.19 -8.32 -11.34
N THR A 132 -10.12 -8.04 -10.43
CA THR A 132 -10.07 -8.57 -9.06
C THR A 132 -10.19 -10.09 -9.06
N GLY A 133 -11.15 -10.64 -9.79
CA GLY A 133 -11.35 -12.08 -9.90
C GLY A 133 -10.16 -12.80 -10.54
N LEU A 134 -9.65 -12.28 -11.65
CA LEU A 134 -8.47 -12.83 -12.33
C LEU A 134 -7.21 -12.74 -11.47
N SER A 135 -7.02 -11.64 -10.75
CA SER A 135 -5.89 -11.49 -9.84
C SER A 135 -5.95 -12.50 -8.69
N ALA A 136 -7.14 -12.74 -8.12
CA ALA A 136 -7.33 -13.76 -7.09
C ALA A 136 -6.93 -15.16 -7.57
N LEU A 137 -7.33 -15.54 -8.81
CA LEU A 137 -6.92 -16.81 -9.42
C LEU A 137 -5.41 -16.87 -9.61
N LYS A 138 -4.80 -15.81 -10.16
CA LYS A 138 -3.35 -15.73 -10.38
C LYS A 138 -2.54 -15.76 -9.07
N CYS A 139 -3.09 -15.24 -7.98
CA CYS A 139 -2.49 -15.32 -6.65
C CYS A 139 -2.66 -16.69 -5.98
N GLY A 140 -3.31 -17.66 -6.65
CA GLY A 140 -3.39 -19.04 -6.20
C GLY A 140 -4.70 -19.42 -5.51
N ALA A 141 -5.75 -18.59 -5.59
CA ALA A 141 -7.07 -18.99 -5.11
C ALA A 141 -7.57 -20.21 -5.91
N GLY A 142 -7.99 -21.27 -5.21
CA GLY A 142 -8.44 -22.50 -5.85
C GLY A 142 -9.82 -22.38 -6.50
N LEU A 143 -10.64 -21.43 -6.03
CA LEU A 143 -11.96 -21.12 -6.59
C LEU A 143 -12.29 -19.65 -6.38
N VAL A 144 -12.70 -18.96 -7.45
CA VAL A 144 -13.18 -17.58 -7.38
C VAL A 144 -14.62 -17.52 -7.87
N LYS A 145 -15.47 -16.90 -7.05
CA LYS A 145 -16.85 -16.57 -7.40
C LYS A 145 -16.99 -15.06 -7.46
N CYS A 146 -17.60 -14.54 -8.54
CA CYS A 146 -17.93 -13.13 -8.67
C CYS A 146 -19.45 -12.95 -8.56
N CYS A 147 -19.90 -12.31 -7.50
CA CYS A 147 -21.27 -11.85 -7.33
C CYS A 147 -21.40 -10.51 -8.08
N ILE A 148 -22.17 -10.52 -9.15
CA ILE A 148 -22.28 -9.44 -10.11
C ILE A 148 -23.74 -9.11 -10.41
N PRO A 149 -24.02 -7.88 -10.89
CA PRO A 149 -25.33 -7.57 -11.46
C PRO A 149 -25.71 -8.52 -12.59
N GLU A 150 -26.94 -9.02 -12.61
CA GLU A 150 -27.45 -9.99 -13.59
C GLU A 150 -27.29 -9.47 -15.02
N SER A 151 -27.52 -8.20 -15.26
CA SER A 151 -27.37 -7.56 -16.56
C SER A 151 -25.96 -7.62 -17.14
N LEU A 152 -24.94 -7.81 -16.28
CA LEU A 152 -23.53 -7.89 -16.70
C LEU A 152 -23.05 -9.33 -16.97
N ASN A 153 -23.88 -10.35 -16.74
CA ASN A 153 -23.50 -11.74 -16.91
C ASN A 153 -22.88 -12.08 -18.28
N PRO A 154 -23.45 -11.63 -19.41
CA PRO A 154 -22.85 -11.95 -20.71
C PRO A 154 -21.42 -11.48 -20.88
N ILE A 155 -21.07 -10.35 -20.25
CA ILE A 155 -19.70 -9.82 -20.28
C ILE A 155 -18.78 -10.69 -19.43
N PHE A 156 -19.25 -11.11 -18.24
CA PHE A 156 -18.46 -11.95 -17.35
C PHE A 156 -18.23 -13.35 -17.92
N GLU A 157 -19.24 -14.01 -18.47
CA GLU A 157 -19.08 -15.33 -19.09
C GLU A 157 -18.10 -15.33 -20.27
N SER A 158 -18.02 -14.24 -21.00
CA SER A 158 -17.06 -14.12 -22.11
C SER A 158 -15.62 -13.82 -21.66
N ALA A 159 -15.43 -13.14 -20.51
CA ALA A 159 -14.14 -12.62 -20.08
C ALA A 159 -13.56 -13.33 -18.84
N PHE A 160 -14.38 -14.06 -18.06
CA PHE A 160 -13.98 -14.70 -16.80
C PHE A 160 -14.18 -16.23 -16.87
N MET A 161 -13.58 -16.87 -17.85
CA MET A 161 -13.75 -18.29 -18.17
C MET A 161 -13.32 -19.24 -17.03
N GLU A 162 -12.37 -18.83 -16.18
CA GLU A 162 -11.83 -19.67 -15.09
C GLU A 162 -12.58 -19.48 -13.75
N GLY A 163 -13.46 -18.51 -13.66
CA GLY A 163 -14.23 -18.21 -12.46
C GLY A 163 -15.70 -18.60 -12.57
N ILE A 164 -16.44 -18.32 -11.54
CA ILE A 164 -17.89 -18.59 -11.45
C ILE A 164 -18.62 -17.28 -11.25
N SER A 165 -19.56 -16.99 -12.13
CA SER A 165 -20.50 -15.88 -11.95
C SER A 165 -21.63 -16.31 -10.97
N VAL A 166 -21.95 -15.42 -10.03
CA VAL A 166 -23.10 -15.52 -9.15
C VAL A 166 -23.97 -14.30 -9.44
N LEU A 167 -25.14 -14.54 -10.01
CA LEU A 167 -26.01 -13.45 -10.42
C LEU A 167 -26.76 -12.88 -9.22
N CYS A 168 -26.69 -11.58 -9.08
CA CYS A 168 -27.40 -10.84 -8.05
C CYS A 168 -28.37 -9.88 -8.72
N ALA A 169 -29.53 -9.70 -8.13
CA ALA A 169 -30.48 -8.72 -8.64
C ALA A 169 -29.84 -7.34 -8.73
N ASP A 170 -30.06 -6.67 -9.82
CA ASP A 170 -29.61 -5.32 -10.08
C ASP A 170 -30.77 -4.35 -10.27
N ASN A 171 -30.47 -3.07 -10.10
CA ASN A 171 -31.42 -2.01 -10.42
C ASN A 171 -31.32 -1.63 -11.91
N ASP A 172 -32.22 -0.76 -12.37
CA ASP A 172 -32.22 -0.27 -13.77
C ASP A 172 -30.92 0.42 -14.20
N SER A 173 -30.05 0.76 -13.25
CA SER A 173 -28.73 1.35 -13.53
C SER A 173 -27.60 0.30 -13.61
N GLY A 174 -27.91 -0.99 -13.49
CA GLY A 174 -26.93 -2.08 -13.50
C GLY A 174 -25.96 -2.04 -12.31
N VAL A 175 -26.49 -1.70 -11.13
CA VAL A 175 -25.78 -1.71 -9.84
C VAL A 175 -26.45 -2.76 -8.97
N LEU A 176 -25.67 -3.49 -8.17
CA LEU A 176 -26.20 -4.46 -7.22
C LEU A 176 -27.29 -3.83 -6.36
N GLY A 177 -28.49 -4.42 -6.39
CA GLY A 177 -29.59 -4.05 -5.54
C GLY A 177 -29.36 -4.52 -4.10
N LEU A 178 -29.69 -3.68 -3.13
CA LEU A 178 -29.74 -4.05 -1.71
C LEU A 178 -31.17 -4.48 -1.37
#